data_6e86f0d754c3e615eeea09f44f482257
#
_entry.id   6e86f0d754c3e615eeea09f44f482257
#
_cell.length_a   1.000
_cell.length_b   1.000
_cell.length_c   1.000
_cell.angle_alpha   90.00
_cell.angle_beta   90.00
_cell.angle_gamma   90.00
#
_symmetry.space_group_name_H-M   'P 1'
#
loop_
_entity.id
_entity.type
_entity.pdbx_description
1 polymer ?
#
loop_
_entity_poly.entity_id
_entity_poly.type
_entity_poly.pdbx_seq_one_letter_code
_entity_poly.pdbx_strand_id
1 'polypeptide(L)'
;MTSTERADLAAWLSPAQAELFDSMHVADRRHGLDVAATLRAEGVTESEVLLAGVLHDAGKGHTGLLPRIVYALGQGYGAWIWRWAAVLPGGRGAMDRLRTHAETSAELAAAAGCSPRTVELIRHQDAPIDPVAGRALQLADEAN
;
A
#
# COMPACT_ATOMS: atom_id res chain seq x y z
N MET A 1 -16.77 -3.11 -3.78
CA MET A 1 -16.04 -3.21 -5.06
C MET A 1 -16.90 -3.96 -6.06
N THR A 2 -17.12 -3.37 -7.23
CA THR A 2 -17.87 -3.95 -8.33
C THR A 2 -17.00 -4.93 -9.14
N SER A 3 -17.65 -5.76 -9.98
CA SER A 3 -16.92 -6.66 -10.90
C SER A 3 -16.07 -5.89 -11.92
N THR A 4 -16.53 -4.70 -12.33
CA THR A 4 -15.81 -3.83 -13.27
C THR A 4 -14.56 -3.26 -12.60
N GLU A 5 -14.67 -2.71 -11.39
CA GLU A 5 -13.51 -2.20 -10.63
C GLU A 5 -12.45 -3.28 -10.41
N ARG A 6 -12.88 -4.53 -10.17
CA ARG A 6 -11.94 -5.65 -10.02
C ARG A 6 -11.26 -6.01 -11.35
N ALA A 7 -11.97 -6.00 -12.45
CA ALA A 7 -11.39 -6.26 -13.77
C ALA A 7 -10.39 -5.16 -14.16
N ASP A 8 -10.73 -3.90 -13.89
CA ASP A 8 -9.84 -2.76 -14.14
C ASP A 8 -8.55 -2.87 -13.32
N LEU A 9 -8.65 -3.21 -12.03
CA LEU A 9 -7.48 -3.44 -11.19
C LEU A 9 -6.62 -4.60 -11.71
N ALA A 10 -7.22 -5.72 -12.07
CA ALA A 10 -6.50 -6.88 -12.58
C ALA A 10 -5.75 -6.61 -13.90
N ALA A 11 -6.13 -5.56 -14.62
CA ALA A 11 -5.46 -5.18 -15.87
C ALA A 11 -4.12 -4.48 -15.64
N TRP A 12 -3.86 -3.91 -14.45
CA TRP A 12 -2.64 -3.13 -14.19
C TRP A 12 -1.89 -3.52 -12.91
N LEU A 13 -2.46 -4.36 -12.05
CA LEU A 13 -1.74 -4.94 -10.91
C LEU A 13 -1.01 -6.23 -11.32
N SER A 14 0.20 -6.42 -10.83
CA SER A 14 0.85 -7.73 -10.86
C SER A 14 0.11 -8.72 -9.95
N PRO A 15 0.29 -10.04 -10.12
CA PRO A 15 -0.32 -11.03 -9.24
C PRO A 15 -0.02 -10.77 -7.74
N ALA A 16 1.23 -10.43 -7.41
CA ALA A 16 1.62 -10.15 -6.02
C ALA A 16 0.99 -8.86 -5.46
N GLN A 17 0.85 -7.83 -6.28
CA GLN A 17 0.16 -6.60 -5.90
C GLN A 17 -1.35 -6.83 -5.70
N ALA A 18 -1.95 -7.68 -6.52
CA ALA A 18 -3.35 -8.08 -6.39
C ALA A 18 -3.57 -8.90 -5.10
N GLU A 19 -2.67 -9.83 -4.77
CA GLU A 19 -2.71 -10.57 -3.50
C GLU A 19 -2.58 -9.63 -2.30
N LEU A 20 -1.66 -8.68 -2.34
CA LEU A 20 -1.51 -7.68 -1.29
C LEU A 20 -2.79 -6.87 -1.13
N PHE A 21 -3.35 -6.36 -2.21
CA PHE A 21 -4.62 -5.62 -2.21
C PHE A 21 -5.78 -6.47 -1.64
N ASP A 22 -5.93 -7.72 -2.07
CA ASP A 22 -6.99 -8.62 -1.61
C ASP A 22 -6.84 -9.00 -0.12
N SER A 23 -5.63 -8.91 0.44
CA SER A 23 -5.36 -9.14 1.85
C SER A 23 -5.78 -7.98 2.76
N MET A 24 -5.93 -6.78 2.23
CA MET A 24 -6.34 -5.59 2.98
C MET A 24 -7.79 -5.73 3.49
N HIS A 25 -8.11 -5.05 4.59
CA HIS A 25 -9.49 -4.97 5.06
C HIS A 25 -10.39 -4.33 3.98
N VAL A 26 -11.67 -4.74 3.92
CA VAL A 26 -12.61 -4.27 2.89
C VAL A 26 -12.76 -2.75 2.85
N ALA A 27 -12.71 -2.09 4.02
CA ALA A 27 -12.78 -0.63 4.12
C ALA A 27 -11.54 0.03 3.54
N ASP A 28 -10.33 -0.50 3.85
CA ASP A 28 -9.06 0.04 3.35
C ASP A 28 -8.92 -0.15 1.85
N ARG A 29 -9.41 -1.29 1.32
CA ARG A 29 -9.51 -1.51 -0.14
C ARG A 29 -10.40 -0.48 -0.82
N ARG A 30 -11.57 -0.17 -0.22
CA ARG A 30 -12.49 0.83 -0.79
C ARG A 30 -11.84 2.20 -0.76
N HIS A 31 -11.28 2.59 0.38
CA HIS A 31 -10.56 3.85 0.56
C HIS A 31 -9.41 4.00 -0.45
N GLY A 32 -8.55 3.01 -0.60
CA GLY A 32 -7.45 3.06 -1.59
C GLY A 32 -7.93 3.23 -3.04
N LEU A 33 -9.08 2.63 -3.40
CA LEU A 33 -9.71 2.86 -4.71
C LEU A 33 -10.25 4.28 -4.87
N ASP A 34 -10.83 4.85 -3.81
CA ASP A 34 -11.37 6.20 -3.83
C ASP A 34 -10.23 7.23 -3.93
N VAL A 35 -9.13 7.02 -3.20
CA VAL A 35 -7.89 7.82 -3.32
C VAL A 35 -7.36 7.78 -4.76
N ALA A 36 -7.23 6.59 -5.36
CA ALA A 36 -6.78 6.47 -6.74
C ALA A 36 -7.73 7.13 -7.75
N ALA A 37 -9.04 7.10 -7.50
CA ALA A 37 -10.03 7.79 -8.32
C ALA A 37 -9.89 9.30 -8.22
N THR A 38 -9.67 9.84 -7.02
CA THR A 38 -9.40 11.27 -6.79
C THR A 38 -8.14 11.72 -7.51
N LEU A 39 -7.04 10.97 -7.39
CA LEU A 39 -5.79 11.25 -8.13
C LEU A 39 -6.02 11.30 -9.65
N ARG A 40 -6.77 10.37 -10.21
CA ARG A 40 -7.11 10.38 -11.64
C ARG A 40 -7.96 11.59 -12.02
N ALA A 41 -8.92 11.98 -11.19
CA ALA A 41 -9.75 13.15 -11.43
C ALA A 41 -8.93 14.45 -11.42
N GLU A 42 -7.86 14.50 -10.65
CA GLU A 42 -6.89 15.60 -10.61
C GLU A 42 -5.85 15.55 -11.75
N GLY A 43 -5.96 14.57 -12.65
CA GLY A 43 -5.11 14.45 -13.84
C GLY A 43 -3.84 13.62 -13.63
N VAL A 44 -3.68 12.93 -12.50
CA VAL A 44 -2.56 12.02 -12.29
C VAL A 44 -2.75 10.77 -13.15
N THR A 45 -1.79 10.52 -14.05
CA THR A 45 -1.80 9.36 -14.96
C THR A 45 -0.70 8.34 -14.67
N GLU A 46 0.24 8.70 -13.80
CA GLU A 46 1.39 7.87 -13.46
C GLU A 46 0.95 6.64 -12.65
N SER A 47 1.16 5.45 -13.22
CA SER A 47 0.76 4.19 -12.59
C SER A 47 1.37 3.99 -11.20
N GLU A 48 2.60 4.47 -10.98
CA GLU A 48 3.30 4.37 -9.69
C GLU A 48 2.62 5.18 -8.59
N VAL A 49 2.11 6.37 -8.91
CA VAL A 49 1.38 7.24 -7.98
C VAL A 49 -0.01 6.67 -7.69
N LEU A 50 -0.70 6.19 -8.72
CA LEU A 50 -2.01 5.54 -8.56
C LEU A 50 -1.90 4.26 -7.72
N LEU A 51 -0.84 3.47 -7.94
CA LEU A 51 -0.58 2.26 -7.15
C LEU A 51 -0.25 2.58 -5.70
N ALA A 52 0.50 3.66 -5.45
CA ALA A 52 0.71 4.17 -4.10
C ALA A 52 -0.63 4.52 -3.43
N GLY A 53 -1.54 5.19 -4.13
CA GLY A 53 -2.89 5.49 -3.64
C GLY A 53 -3.71 4.25 -3.29
N VAL A 54 -3.59 3.17 -4.08
CA VAL A 54 -4.31 1.92 -3.81
C VAL A 54 -3.76 1.16 -2.60
N LEU A 55 -2.43 1.18 -2.39
CA LEU A 55 -1.74 0.31 -1.42
C LEU A 55 -1.21 1.04 -0.18
N HIS A 56 -1.40 2.37 -0.05
CA HIS A 56 -0.81 3.15 1.04
C HIS A 56 -1.19 2.65 2.43
N ASP A 57 -2.36 2.05 2.56
CA ASP A 57 -2.92 1.52 3.80
C ASP A 57 -2.75 0.00 3.98
N ALA A 58 -1.98 -0.66 3.16
CA ALA A 58 -1.81 -2.12 3.21
C ALA A 58 -1.27 -2.61 4.58
N GLY A 59 -0.57 -1.76 5.31
CA GLY A 59 -0.06 -2.05 6.65
C GLY A 59 -1.05 -1.83 7.79
N LYS A 60 -2.25 -1.28 7.56
CA LYS A 60 -3.27 -1.08 8.59
C LYS A 60 -3.95 -2.37 9.05
N GLY A 61 -3.83 -3.46 8.30
CA GLY A 61 -4.50 -4.74 8.54
C GLY A 61 -4.21 -5.34 9.90
N HIS A 62 -5.13 -6.16 10.40
CA HIS A 62 -5.04 -6.87 11.66
C HIS A 62 -3.68 -7.55 11.83
N THR A 63 -3.05 -7.36 12.98
CA THR A 63 -1.75 -7.93 13.39
C THR A 63 -1.63 -9.45 13.21
N GLY A 64 -2.73 -10.16 12.97
CA GLY A 64 -2.78 -11.60 12.68
C GLY A 64 -2.71 -11.96 11.18
N LEU A 65 -2.91 -10.99 10.27
CA LEU A 65 -2.88 -11.24 8.82
C LEU A 65 -1.47 -11.05 8.23
N LEU A 66 -0.68 -10.15 8.81
CA LEU A 66 0.69 -9.85 8.39
C LEU A 66 1.57 -11.11 8.22
N PRO A 67 1.62 -12.05 9.19
CA PRO A 67 2.41 -13.28 9.03
C PRO A 67 1.94 -14.14 7.85
N ARG A 68 0.63 -14.16 7.55
CA ARG A 68 0.08 -14.95 6.43
C ARG A 68 0.40 -14.33 5.08
N ILE A 69 0.36 -12.98 4.97
CA ILE A 69 0.72 -12.24 3.76
C ILE A 69 2.22 -12.41 3.49
N VAL A 70 3.05 -12.20 4.51
CA VAL A 70 4.50 -12.38 4.41
C VAL A 70 4.84 -13.82 4.03
N TYR A 71 4.11 -14.82 4.56
CA TYR A 71 4.28 -16.22 4.20
C TYR A 71 3.93 -16.47 2.73
N ALA A 72 2.78 -16.00 2.26
CA ALA A 72 2.33 -16.18 0.89
C ALA A 72 3.27 -15.47 -0.11
N LEU A 73 3.69 -14.23 0.18
CA LEU A 73 4.66 -13.49 -0.62
C LEU A 73 6.05 -14.11 -0.55
N GLY A 74 6.47 -14.64 0.61
CA GLY A 74 7.76 -15.31 0.80
C GLY A 74 7.91 -16.60 0.01
N GLN A 75 6.83 -17.33 -0.23
CA GLN A 75 6.84 -18.54 -1.07
C GLN A 75 7.06 -18.21 -2.56
N GLY A 76 6.61 -17.03 -3.02
CA GLY A 76 6.75 -16.60 -4.41
C GLY A 76 8.03 -15.80 -4.70
N TYR A 77 8.60 -15.11 -3.73
CA TYR A 77 9.60 -14.04 -3.95
C TYR A 77 10.92 -14.20 -3.17
N GLY A 78 11.10 -15.25 -2.37
CA GLY A 78 12.39 -15.61 -1.76
C GLY A 78 12.55 -15.32 -0.26
N ALA A 79 13.58 -15.95 0.32
CA ALA A 79 13.81 -16.01 1.77
C ALA A 79 14.16 -14.66 2.47
N TRP A 80 14.43 -13.58 1.72
CA TRP A 80 14.75 -12.27 2.29
C TRP A 80 13.57 -11.62 3.01
N ILE A 81 12.33 -11.96 2.61
CA ILE A 81 11.09 -11.48 3.23
C ILE A 81 10.98 -11.93 4.70
N TRP A 82 11.47 -13.14 5.02
CA TRP A 82 11.47 -13.67 6.38
C TRP A 82 12.36 -12.88 7.34
N ARG A 83 13.43 -12.27 6.82
CA ARG A 83 14.33 -11.43 7.63
C ARG A 83 13.67 -10.12 8.06
N TRP A 84 12.72 -9.63 7.27
CA TRP A 84 11.95 -8.41 7.57
C TRP A 84 10.77 -8.69 8.50
N ALA A 85 10.09 -9.82 8.35
CA ALA A 85 9.00 -10.23 9.23
C ALA A 85 9.42 -10.38 10.70
N ALA A 86 10.68 -10.70 10.96
CA ALA A 86 11.24 -10.86 12.31
C ALA A 86 11.51 -9.53 13.04
N VAL A 87 11.45 -8.38 12.35
CA VAL A 87 11.82 -7.06 12.89
C VAL A 87 10.59 -6.20 13.25
N LEU A 88 9.37 -6.68 12.98
CA LEU A 88 8.14 -5.93 13.27
C LEU A 88 7.88 -5.85 14.79
N PRO A 89 8.02 -4.67 15.42
CA PRO A 89 7.79 -4.53 16.85
C PRO A 89 6.30 -4.51 17.20
N GLY A 90 5.90 -5.38 18.12
CA GLY A 90 4.63 -5.29 18.81
C GLY A 90 4.62 -4.14 19.81
N GLY A 91 3.94 -3.05 19.48
CA GLY A 91 3.40 -2.09 20.43
C GLY A 91 4.32 -1.01 20.97
N ARG A 92 4.16 0.21 20.44
CA ARG A 92 4.40 1.48 21.16
C ARG A 92 3.52 2.58 20.53
N GLY A 93 2.88 3.41 21.36
CA GLY A 93 2.15 4.66 21.20
C GLY A 93 1.41 5.01 19.88
N ALA A 94 0.36 5.81 19.93
CA ALA A 94 -0.48 6.15 18.75
C ALA A 94 0.32 6.87 17.63
N MET A 95 1.34 7.67 17.98
CA MET A 95 2.21 8.36 17.03
C MET A 95 3.22 7.38 16.38
N ASP A 96 3.70 6.38 17.15
CA ASP A 96 4.51 5.29 16.60
C ASP A 96 3.68 4.37 15.71
N ARG A 97 2.39 4.23 15.96
CA ARG A 97 1.49 3.42 15.12
C ARG A 97 1.26 4.04 13.74
N LEU A 98 1.15 5.37 13.64
CA LEU A 98 0.99 6.05 12.35
C LEU A 98 2.27 5.93 11.50
N ARG A 99 3.44 6.17 12.10
CA ARG A 99 4.74 5.94 11.45
C ARG A 99 4.96 4.48 11.10
N THR A 100 4.57 3.56 11.97
CA THR A 100 4.76 2.13 11.79
C THR A 100 3.88 1.58 10.68
N HIS A 101 2.64 2.10 10.49
CA HIS A 101 1.80 1.59 9.42
C HIS A 101 2.26 2.03 8.03
N ALA A 102 2.72 3.29 7.85
CA ALA A 102 3.27 3.77 6.58
C ALA A 102 4.54 2.98 6.19
N GLU A 103 5.44 2.76 7.13
CA GLU A 103 6.63 1.92 6.91
C GLU A 103 6.24 0.48 6.59
N THR A 104 5.31 -0.13 7.33
CA THR A 104 4.82 -1.48 7.07
C THR A 104 4.15 -1.58 5.70
N SER A 105 3.33 -0.59 5.32
CA SER A 105 2.72 -0.54 3.98
C SER A 105 3.79 -0.47 2.88
N ALA A 106 4.81 0.35 3.07
CA ALA A 106 5.93 0.47 2.13
C ALA A 106 6.73 -0.84 2.00
N GLU A 107 6.99 -1.53 3.11
CA GLU A 107 7.66 -2.84 3.11
C GLU A 107 6.83 -3.91 2.39
N LEU A 108 5.52 -3.95 2.63
CA LEU A 108 4.61 -4.87 1.94
C LEU A 108 4.53 -4.57 0.45
N ALA A 109 4.47 -3.29 0.07
CA ALA A 109 4.49 -2.87 -1.33
C ALA A 109 5.81 -3.26 -2.02
N ALA A 110 6.96 -3.08 -1.34
CA ALA A 110 8.26 -3.52 -1.84
C ALA A 110 8.30 -5.03 -2.04
N ALA A 111 7.79 -5.80 -1.08
CA ALA A 111 7.69 -7.26 -1.16
C ALA A 111 6.77 -7.72 -2.30
N ALA A 112 5.71 -6.96 -2.60
CA ALA A 112 4.83 -7.20 -3.74
C ALA A 112 5.41 -6.74 -5.09
N GLY A 113 6.67 -6.30 -5.12
CA GLY A 113 7.38 -5.92 -6.35
C GLY A 113 6.98 -4.54 -6.89
N CYS A 114 6.48 -3.64 -6.04
CA CYS A 114 6.27 -2.24 -6.43
C CYS A 114 7.62 -1.55 -6.70
N SER A 115 7.59 -0.54 -7.57
CA SER A 115 8.78 0.25 -7.87
C SER A 115 9.31 1.00 -6.64
N PRO A 116 10.60 1.34 -6.59
CA PRO A 116 11.15 2.16 -5.51
C PRO A 116 10.39 3.46 -5.31
N ARG A 117 9.91 4.09 -6.39
CA ARG A 117 9.13 5.33 -6.32
C ARG A 117 7.78 5.12 -5.63
N THR A 118 7.04 4.06 -5.98
CA THR A 118 5.78 3.71 -5.29
C THR A 118 6.02 3.48 -3.80
N VAL A 119 7.07 2.73 -3.45
CA VAL A 119 7.44 2.43 -2.07
C VAL A 119 7.77 3.70 -1.29
N GLU A 120 8.53 4.63 -1.86
CA GLU A 120 8.88 5.91 -1.23
C GLU A 120 7.65 6.80 -1.03
N LEU A 121 6.73 6.86 -2.01
CA LEU A 121 5.48 7.60 -1.87
C LEU A 121 4.63 7.07 -0.69
N ILE A 122 4.52 5.76 -0.56
CA ILE A 122 3.81 5.12 0.56
C ILE A 122 4.52 5.39 1.89
N ARG A 123 5.84 5.24 1.94
CA ARG A 123 6.64 5.46 3.16
C ARG A 123 6.47 6.87 3.72
N HIS A 124 6.38 7.86 2.84
CA HIS A 124 6.32 9.27 3.18
C HIS A 124 4.93 9.89 3.01
N GLN A 125 3.86 9.09 3.02
CA GLN A 125 2.49 9.55 2.82
C GLN A 125 2.05 10.65 3.81
N ASP A 126 2.47 10.55 5.08
CA ASP A 126 2.13 11.52 6.14
C ASP A 126 3.00 12.79 6.10
N ALA A 127 4.20 12.70 5.53
CA ALA A 127 5.16 13.79 5.40
C ALA A 127 5.87 13.71 4.04
N PRO A 128 5.21 14.12 2.95
CA PRO A 128 5.70 13.93 1.59
C PRO A 128 7.05 14.60 1.34
N ILE A 129 8.01 13.85 0.81
CA ILE A 129 9.30 14.37 0.32
C ILE A 129 9.15 14.84 -1.14
N ASP A 130 8.36 14.11 -1.93
CA ASP A 130 8.03 14.52 -3.30
C ASP A 130 6.98 15.63 -3.26
N PRO A 131 7.34 16.88 -3.71
CA PRO A 131 6.45 18.02 -3.58
C PRO A 131 5.27 18.00 -4.56
N VAL A 132 5.29 17.14 -5.56
CA VAL A 132 4.22 17.00 -6.56
C VAL A 132 3.43 15.73 -6.33
N ALA A 133 4.01 14.57 -6.57
CA ALA A 133 3.30 13.30 -6.47
C ALA A 133 2.98 12.91 -5.02
N GLY A 134 3.91 13.11 -4.09
CA GLY A 134 3.68 12.83 -2.67
C GLY A 134 2.63 13.77 -2.07
N ARG A 135 2.66 15.05 -2.45
CA ARG A 135 1.64 16.01 -2.01
C ARG A 135 0.27 15.72 -2.61
N ALA A 136 0.21 15.31 -3.88
CA ALA A 136 -1.06 14.90 -4.51
C ALA A 136 -1.65 13.66 -3.81
N LEU A 137 -0.82 12.67 -3.48
CA LEU A 137 -1.24 11.49 -2.73
C LEU A 137 -1.82 11.87 -1.36
N GLN A 138 -1.11 12.70 -0.60
CA GLN A 138 -1.56 13.16 0.70
C GLN A 138 -2.91 13.88 0.63
N LEU A 139 -3.07 14.82 -0.31
CA LEU A 139 -4.32 15.57 -0.49
C LEU A 139 -5.48 14.67 -0.90
N ALA A 140 -5.23 13.68 -1.76
CA ALA A 140 -6.25 12.72 -2.18
C ALA A 140 -6.67 11.80 -1.02
N ASP A 141 -5.73 11.42 -0.14
CA ASP A 141 -6.01 10.65 1.08
C ASP A 141 -6.86 11.48 2.08
N GLU A 142 -6.45 12.72 2.36
CA GLU A 142 -7.17 13.64 3.25
C GLU A 142 -8.60 13.98 2.77
N ALA A 143 -8.88 13.85 1.46
CA ALA A 143 -10.18 14.16 0.86
C ALA A 143 -11.19 12.99 0.92
N ASN A 144 -10.77 11.76 1.23
CA ASN A 144 -11.57 10.53 1.25
C ASN A 144 -11.64 9.90 2.63
#